data_cc262cac45563a93d4198e8393bbc5e8
#
_entry.id   cc262cac45563a93d4198e8393bbc5e8
#
_cell.length_a   1.000
_cell.length_b   1.000
_cell.length_c   1.000
_cell.angle_alpha   90.00
_cell.angle_beta   90.00
_cell.angle_gamma   90.00
#
_symmetry.space_group_name_H-M   'P 1'
#
loop_
_entity.id
_entity.type
_entity.pdbx_description
1 polymer ?
#
loop_
_entity_poly.entity_id
_entity_poly.type
_entity_poly.pdbx_seq_one_letter_code
_entity_poly.pdbx_strand_id
1 'polypeptide(L)' 'MQIADTGREASGRVALYGKPVYAPTAMDFPFLPYKVHEYSDEQIHNVIKGFGRAVKRAVKAGFDGVEIHGANHYLIQQ' A
#
# COMPACT_ATOMS: atom_id res chain seq x y z
N MET A 1 12.73 0.78 -11.27
CA MET A 1 12.16 0.39 -9.95
C MET A 1 10.69 0.73 -9.91
N GLN A 2 9.84 -0.25 -9.63
CA GLN A 2 8.41 -0.02 -9.39
C GLN A 2 8.13 0.02 -7.89
N ILE A 3 7.32 0.97 -7.46
CA ILE A 3 6.92 1.14 -6.05
C ILE A 3 5.41 0.93 -5.98
N ALA A 4 4.96 0.08 -5.05
CA ALA A 4 3.55 -0.27 -4.89
C ALA A 4 3.17 -0.43 -3.42
N ASP A 5 1.89 -0.20 -3.15
CA ASP A 5 1.22 -0.61 -1.92
C ASP A 5 -0.08 -1.30 -2.33
N THR A 6 -0.28 -2.50 -1.87
CA THR A 6 -1.44 -3.31 -2.27
C THR A 6 -2.76 -2.87 -1.64
N GLY A 7 -2.70 -2.07 -0.59
CA GLY A 7 -3.91 -1.66 0.12
C GLY A 7 -4.74 -2.88 0.58
N ARG A 8 -6.04 -2.86 0.27
CA ARG A 8 -6.94 -3.98 0.63
C ARG A 8 -6.59 -5.30 -0.05
N GLU A 9 -5.84 -5.28 -1.14
CA GLU A 9 -5.40 -6.47 -1.86
C GLU A 9 -4.13 -7.11 -1.26
N ALA A 10 -3.82 -6.80 0.01
CA ALA A 10 -2.72 -7.41 0.72
C ALA A 10 -2.84 -8.93 0.73
N SER A 11 -1.71 -9.62 0.62
CA SER A 11 -1.73 -11.08 0.58
C SER A 11 -2.24 -11.68 1.90
N GLY A 12 -2.83 -12.87 1.82
CA GLY A 12 -3.26 -13.61 3.01
C GLY A 12 -2.13 -13.83 4.02
N ARG A 13 -0.86 -13.81 3.56
CA ARG A 13 0.29 -13.90 4.46
C ARG A 13 0.39 -12.71 5.40
N VAL A 14 0.13 -11.49 4.92
CA VAL A 14 0.14 -10.29 5.78
C VAL A 14 -0.93 -10.40 6.85
N ALA A 15 -2.14 -10.82 6.48
CA ALA A 15 -3.22 -11.07 7.44
C ALA A 15 -2.90 -12.22 8.40
N LEU A 16 -2.23 -13.27 7.92
CA LEU A 16 -1.83 -14.42 8.74
C LEU A 16 -0.81 -14.06 9.84
N TYR A 17 0.00 -13.02 9.62
CA TYR A 17 0.91 -12.53 10.66
C TYR A 17 0.22 -11.59 11.67
N GLY A 18 -1.11 -11.50 11.63
CA GLY A 18 -1.88 -10.68 12.55
C GLY A 18 -1.75 -9.18 12.31
N LYS A 19 -1.14 -8.77 11.22
CA LYS A 19 -1.02 -7.35 10.87
C LYS A 19 -2.32 -6.84 10.25
N PRO A 20 -2.81 -5.67 10.66
CA PRO A 20 -4.01 -5.10 10.05
C PRO A 20 -3.76 -4.71 8.59
N VAL A 21 -4.79 -4.90 7.77
CA VAL A 21 -4.81 -4.47 6.37
C VAL A 21 -5.58 -3.16 6.28
N TYR A 22 -5.01 -2.17 5.63
CA TYR A 22 -5.58 -0.83 5.50
C TYR A 22 -5.88 -0.47 4.05
N ALA A 23 -6.89 0.37 3.89
CA ALA A 23 -7.31 0.94 2.61
C ALA A 23 -7.86 2.35 2.83
N PRO A 24 -8.14 3.12 1.76
CA PRO A 24 -8.75 4.45 1.89
C PRO A 24 -10.10 4.43 2.59
N THR A 25 -10.85 3.33 2.43
CA THR A 25 -12.18 3.16 3.05
C THR A 25 -12.31 1.77 3.64
N ALA A 26 -12.90 1.67 4.82
CA ALA A 26 -13.24 0.39 5.43
C ALA A 26 -14.47 -0.19 4.72
N MET A 27 -14.26 -1.24 3.94
CA MET A 27 -15.32 -1.96 3.24
C MET A 27 -15.16 -3.46 3.48
N ASP A 28 -16.28 -4.14 3.73
CA ASP A 28 -16.28 -5.59 3.83
C ASP A 28 -16.46 -6.22 2.45
N PHE A 29 -15.48 -7.00 2.05
CA PHE A 29 -15.51 -7.73 0.78
C PHE A 29 -15.67 -9.23 1.08
N PRO A 30 -16.73 -9.89 0.54
CA PRO A 30 -16.96 -11.32 0.81
C PRO A 30 -15.81 -12.23 0.35
N PHE A 31 -15.04 -11.78 -0.64
CA PHE A 31 -13.93 -12.54 -1.19
C PHE A 31 -12.61 -12.36 -0.42
N LEU A 32 -12.55 -11.41 0.54
CA LEU A 32 -11.36 -11.21 1.36
C LEU A 32 -11.50 -11.95 2.69
N PRO A 33 -10.50 -12.77 3.07
CA PRO A 33 -10.54 -13.53 4.31
C PRO A 33 -10.14 -12.72 5.56
N TYR A 34 -10.07 -11.40 5.46
CA TYR A 34 -9.65 -10.51 6.53
C TYR A 34 -10.47 -9.21 6.50
N LYS A 35 -10.49 -8.53 7.65
CA LYS A 35 -11.11 -7.21 7.77
C LYS A 35 -10.20 -6.14 7.19
N VAL A 36 -10.78 -5.20 6.43
CA VAL A 36 -10.09 -4.03 5.90
C VAL A 36 -10.36 -2.84 6.82
N HIS A 37 -9.31 -2.19 7.30
CA HIS A 37 -9.39 -0.99 8.13
C HIS A 37 -9.21 0.27 7.28
N GLU A 38 -9.85 1.36 7.69
CA GLU A 38 -9.68 2.64 7.03
C GLU A 38 -8.42 3.34 7.56
N TYR A 39 -7.63 3.93 6.65
CA TYR A 39 -6.54 4.80 7.03
C TYR A 39 -7.07 6.08 7.68
N SER A 40 -6.46 6.51 8.79
CA SER A 40 -6.60 7.86 9.30
C SER A 40 -5.83 8.84 8.40
N ASP A 41 -6.14 10.14 8.52
CA ASP A 41 -5.42 11.18 7.78
C ASP A 41 -3.91 11.15 8.08
N GLU A 42 -3.54 10.94 9.33
CA GLU A 42 -2.13 10.80 9.74
C GLU A 42 -1.46 9.60 9.06
N GLN A 43 -2.16 8.45 9.01
CA GLN A 43 -1.65 7.25 8.36
C GLN A 43 -1.49 7.46 6.85
N ILE A 44 -2.42 8.16 6.20
CA ILE A 44 -2.31 8.52 4.77
C ILE A 44 -1.06 9.37 4.54
N HIS A 45 -0.82 10.38 5.37
CA HIS A 45 0.38 11.21 5.27
C HIS A 45 1.66 10.38 5.45
N ASN A 46 1.65 9.41 6.36
CA ASN A 46 2.78 8.50 6.56
C ASN A 46 3.03 7.60 5.35
N VAL A 47 1.98 7.15 4.67
CA VAL A 47 2.09 6.39 3.41
C VAL A 47 2.73 7.25 2.32
N ILE A 48 2.27 8.48 2.15
CA ILE A 48 2.83 9.43 1.18
C ILE A 48 4.34 9.64 1.44
N LYS A 49 4.71 9.89 2.69
CA LYS A 49 6.12 10.00 3.10
C LYS A 49 6.91 8.72 2.83
N GLY A 50 6.27 7.56 3.00
CA GLY A 50 6.87 6.26 2.71
C GLY A 50 7.21 6.11 1.23
N PHE A 51 6.32 6.50 0.34
CA PHE A 51 6.61 6.54 -1.10
C PHE A 51 7.78 7.46 -1.41
N GLY A 52 7.82 8.66 -0.81
CA GLY A 52 8.95 9.59 -0.97
C GLY A 52 10.29 9.01 -0.52
N ARG A 53 10.30 8.33 0.63
CA ARG A 53 11.51 7.64 1.12
C ARG A 53 11.95 6.51 0.18
N ALA A 54 11.00 5.77 -0.39
CA ALA A 54 11.29 4.72 -1.35
C ALA A 54 11.94 5.28 -2.62
N VAL A 55 11.45 6.41 -3.12
CA VAL A 55 12.06 7.11 -4.25
C VAL A 55 13.51 7.50 -3.95
N LYS A 56 13.76 8.09 -2.78
CA LYS A 56 15.11 8.46 -2.36
C LYS A 56 16.06 7.26 -2.30
N ARG A 57 15.59 6.13 -1.80
CA ARG A 57 16.38 4.88 -1.75
C ARG A 57 16.68 4.37 -3.16
N ALA A 58 15.72 4.43 -4.07
CA ALA A 58 15.91 4.01 -5.45
C ALA A 58 16.97 4.86 -6.15
N VAL A 59 16.94 6.18 -5.97
CA VAL A 59 17.97 7.10 -6.50
C VAL A 59 19.35 6.76 -5.93
N LYS A 60 19.44 6.57 -4.63
CA LYS A 60 20.70 6.17 -3.96
C LYS A 60 21.25 4.84 -4.48
N ALA A 61 20.37 3.90 -4.83
CA ALA A 61 20.74 2.59 -5.35
C ALA A 61 21.15 2.64 -6.84
N GLY A 62 21.06 3.78 -7.49
CA GLY A 62 21.49 3.97 -8.88
C GLY A 62 20.40 3.74 -9.93
N PHE A 63 19.14 3.65 -9.57
CA PHE A 63 18.04 3.58 -10.53
C PHE A 63 17.85 4.93 -11.24
N ASP A 64 17.56 4.90 -12.55
CA ASP A 64 17.36 6.10 -13.36
C ASP A 64 16.00 6.77 -13.09
N GLY A 65 15.04 6.01 -12.57
CA GLY A 65 13.72 6.53 -12.25
C GLY A 65 12.89 5.51 -11.49
N VAL A 66 11.67 5.92 -11.13
CA VAL A 66 10.70 5.08 -10.43
C VAL A 66 9.35 5.14 -11.13
N GLU A 67 8.60 4.03 -11.06
CA GLU A 67 7.21 3.95 -11.47
C GLU A 67 6.36 3.75 -10.23
N ILE A 68 5.36 4.60 -10.04
CA ILE A 68 4.38 4.44 -8.96
C ILE A 68 3.21 3.63 -9.51
N HIS A 69 2.98 2.46 -8.91
CA HIS A 69 1.95 1.53 -9.37
C HIS A 69 0.54 2.05 -9.02
N GLY A 70 -0.22 2.42 -10.04
CA GLY A 70 -1.57 2.96 -9.90
C GLY A 70 -2.66 2.06 -10.49
N ALA A 71 -2.43 0.75 -10.60
CA ALA A 71 -3.35 -0.19 -11.25
C ALA A 71 -3.68 -1.38 -10.35
N ASN A 72 -4.36 -2.39 -10.91
CA ASN A 72 -4.67 -3.68 -10.29
C ASN A 72 -5.48 -3.59 -8.99
N HIS A 73 -6.27 -2.53 -8.85
CA HIS A 73 -7.06 -2.26 -7.64
C HIS A 73 -6.20 -2.12 -6.35
N TYR A 74 -4.92 -1.78 -6.52
CA TYR A 74 -4.02 -1.50 -5.40
C TYR A 74 -4.29 -0.11 -4.81
N LEU A 75 -3.56 0.26 -3.76
CA LEU A 75 -3.88 1.42 -2.92
C LEU A 75 -4.16 2.71 -3.70
N ILE A 76 -3.32 3.05 -4.68
CA ILE A 76 -3.48 4.30 -5.44
C ILE A 76 -4.79 4.31 -6.23
N GLN A 77 -5.22 3.15 -6.74
CA GLN A 77 -6.48 3.02 -7.48
C GLN A 77 -7.69 2.89 -6.55
N GLN A 78 -7.50 2.47 -5.33
CA GLN A 78 -8.59 2.32 -4.34
C GLN A 78 -9.12 3.68 -3.89
#